data_6bf2cefd296bb10918b9be4e02b68983
#
_entry.id   6bf2cefd296bb10918b9be4e02b68983
#
_cell.length_a   1.000
_cell.length_b   1.000
_cell.length_c   1.000
_cell.angle_alpha   90.00
_cell.angle_beta   90.00
_cell.angle_gamma   90.00
#
_symmetry.space_group_name_H-M   'P 1'
#
loop_
_entity.id
_entity.type
_entity.pdbx_description
1 polymer ?
#
loop_
_entity_poly.entity_id
_entity_poly.type
_entity_poly.pdbx_seq_one_letter_code
_entity_poly.pdbx_strand_id
1 'polypeptide(L)'
;MCLIAFAIGAVPGHPLLIAANRDEHLDRPTLPLHAWQLANGTPVVAGRDQHAGGTWLGVTPQGRVAMLTNVREASVPNAPQSRGELVTRWLQGDTEWQAFAHGVQADLFSGFNLVLGDLARGEWAWISNRRTGADTLPCTDTLGSVVGRPLGAGVYGLSNAALDTPWPKTVRLKEAMQSVVDQSISALASEWRKPLLSALLDRRQAAAEALPTTGAPRVWEQALSSPFVDFAARRYGTRSSLLVCASADEVQMEEWTHERTAPPEAVSDTGRWPLARSTYRRMCISMCGMPASSNGSPLTV
;
A
#
# COMPACT_ATOMS: atom_id res chain seq x y z
N MET A 1 -8.73 -4.73 -3.78
CA MET A 1 -8.59 -4.24 -2.38
C MET A 1 -7.13 -4.41 -1.98
N CYS A 2 -6.61 -3.67 -0.99
CA CYS A 2 -5.20 -3.78 -0.60
C CYS A 2 -5.08 -3.75 0.92
N LEU A 3 -3.95 -4.23 1.41
CA LEU A 3 -3.54 -4.12 2.81
C LEU A 3 -2.13 -3.53 2.82
N ILE A 4 -1.91 -2.50 3.61
CA ILE A 4 -0.62 -1.80 3.71
C ILE A 4 -0.33 -1.52 5.18
N ALA A 5 0.91 -1.79 5.62
CA ALA A 5 1.49 -1.15 6.79
C ALA A 5 2.73 -0.39 6.35
N PHE A 6 2.97 0.77 6.94
CA PHE A 6 4.12 1.60 6.60
C PHE A 6 4.62 2.36 7.82
N ALA A 7 5.93 2.59 7.85
CA ALA A 7 6.61 3.36 8.86
C ALA A 7 7.30 4.56 8.22
N ILE A 8 7.01 5.76 8.72
CA ILE A 8 7.57 7.04 8.27
C ILE A 8 8.52 7.54 9.35
N GLY A 9 9.80 7.77 9.04
CA GLY A 9 10.76 8.37 9.95
C GLY A 9 10.92 7.65 11.30
N ALA A 10 10.43 6.42 11.39
CA ALA A 10 10.43 5.65 12.63
C ALA A 10 11.71 4.80 12.81
N VAL A 11 12.51 4.68 11.75
CA VAL A 11 13.75 3.90 11.75
C VAL A 11 14.89 4.82 11.33
N PRO A 12 15.91 5.09 12.19
CA PRO A 12 17.06 5.92 11.83
C PRO A 12 17.74 5.45 10.54
N GLY A 13 18.03 6.38 9.63
CA GLY A 13 18.62 6.08 8.32
C GLY A 13 17.65 5.50 7.28
N HIS A 14 16.41 5.19 7.68
CA HIS A 14 15.38 4.65 6.79
C HIS A 14 14.09 5.49 6.90
N PRO A 15 13.94 6.53 6.07
CA PRO A 15 12.78 7.42 6.12
C PRO A 15 11.45 6.73 5.82
N LEU A 16 11.48 5.57 5.16
CA LEU A 16 10.28 4.82 4.79
C LEU A 16 10.50 3.32 4.80
N LEU A 17 9.59 2.60 5.44
CA LEU A 17 9.37 1.16 5.24
C LEU A 17 7.91 0.94 4.80
N ILE A 18 7.67 0.03 3.87
CA ILE A 18 6.31 -0.40 3.46
C ILE A 18 6.26 -1.92 3.38
N ALA A 19 5.16 -2.49 3.84
CA ALA A 19 4.76 -3.86 3.61
C ALA A 19 3.32 -3.86 3.09
N ALA A 20 3.08 -4.42 1.91
CA ALA A 20 1.79 -4.30 1.24
C ALA A 20 1.38 -5.53 0.45
N ASN A 21 0.09 -5.85 0.47
CA ASN A 21 -0.56 -6.82 -0.41
C ASN A 21 -1.50 -6.12 -1.39
N ARG A 22 -1.43 -6.48 -2.65
CA ARG A 22 -2.41 -6.12 -3.66
C ARG A 22 -3.42 -7.25 -3.84
N ASP A 23 -4.65 -7.02 -3.43
CA ASP A 23 -5.75 -7.95 -3.64
C ASP A 23 -6.60 -7.48 -4.84
N GLU A 24 -6.81 -8.37 -5.82
CA GLU A 24 -7.50 -8.04 -7.05
C GLU A 24 -8.10 -9.29 -7.69
N HIS A 25 -8.99 -9.10 -8.65
CA HIS A 25 -9.47 -10.17 -9.52
C HIS A 25 -8.31 -10.83 -10.25
N LEU A 26 -8.30 -12.16 -10.25
CA LEU A 26 -7.19 -12.94 -10.82
C LEU A 26 -7.09 -12.78 -12.34
N ASP A 27 -8.21 -12.44 -13.00
CA ASP A 27 -8.27 -12.23 -14.44
C ASP A 27 -7.86 -10.81 -14.87
N ARG A 28 -7.67 -9.88 -13.91
CA ARG A 28 -7.27 -8.50 -14.23
C ARG A 28 -5.82 -8.46 -14.70
N PRO A 29 -5.55 -8.10 -15.98
CA PRO A 29 -4.19 -8.11 -16.49
C PRO A 29 -3.33 -7.07 -15.78
N THR A 30 -2.19 -7.51 -15.26
CA THR A 30 -1.29 -6.68 -14.45
C THR A 30 0.16 -7.03 -14.78
N LEU A 31 1.00 -6.04 -15.03
CA LEU A 31 2.45 -6.21 -15.07
C LEU A 31 3.00 -6.14 -13.64
N PRO A 32 3.91 -7.06 -13.27
CA PRO A 32 4.58 -7.01 -11.98
C PRO A 32 5.51 -5.79 -11.87
N LEU A 33 6.16 -5.64 -10.73
CA LEU A 33 7.12 -4.57 -10.46
C LEU A 33 8.17 -4.44 -11.58
N HIS A 34 8.25 -3.25 -12.19
CA HIS A 34 9.25 -2.90 -13.22
C HIS A 34 9.40 -1.38 -13.32
N ALA A 35 10.45 -0.93 -14.00
CA ALA A 35 10.63 0.47 -14.34
C ALA A 35 9.88 0.80 -15.64
N TRP A 36 9.12 1.90 -15.63
CA TRP A 36 8.41 2.40 -16.80
C TRP A 36 8.25 3.93 -16.72
N GLN A 37 7.67 4.55 -17.74
CA GLN A 37 7.46 5.99 -17.79
C GLN A 37 5.98 6.33 -17.69
N LEU A 38 5.65 7.33 -16.86
CA LEU A 38 4.35 7.97 -16.80
C LEU A 38 4.08 8.79 -18.07
N ALA A 39 2.85 9.27 -18.25
CA ALA A 39 2.43 9.95 -19.49
C ALA A 39 3.27 11.20 -19.83
N ASN A 40 3.80 11.88 -18.84
CA ASN A 40 4.67 13.05 -18.99
C ASN A 40 6.18 12.69 -19.11
N GLY A 41 6.53 11.41 -19.20
CA GLY A 41 7.90 10.93 -19.29
C GLY A 41 8.60 10.72 -17.94
N THR A 42 7.95 11.02 -16.81
CA THR A 42 8.52 10.77 -15.47
C THR A 42 8.76 9.27 -15.27
N PRO A 43 10.00 8.86 -14.95
CA PRO A 43 10.29 7.46 -14.65
C PRO A 43 9.65 7.05 -13.32
N VAL A 44 9.13 5.83 -13.27
CA VAL A 44 8.52 5.24 -12.07
C VAL A 44 8.88 3.77 -11.96
N VAL A 45 9.04 3.29 -10.73
CA VAL A 45 9.09 1.86 -10.42
C VAL A 45 7.80 1.48 -9.70
N ALA A 46 7.03 0.61 -10.35
CA ALA A 46 5.71 0.19 -9.91
C ALA A 46 5.26 -1.07 -10.65
N GLY A 47 4.30 -1.80 -10.12
CA GLY A 47 3.46 -2.67 -10.92
C GLY A 47 2.51 -1.83 -11.80
N ARG A 48 1.97 -2.40 -12.87
CA ARG A 48 1.08 -1.66 -13.77
C ARG A 48 -0.21 -2.42 -14.04
N ASP A 49 -1.33 -1.77 -13.81
CA ASP A 49 -2.65 -2.25 -14.23
C ASP A 49 -2.80 -2.05 -15.73
N GLN A 50 -2.83 -3.14 -16.49
CA GLN A 50 -2.93 -3.06 -17.95
C GLN A 50 -4.35 -2.71 -18.44
N HIS A 51 -5.36 -2.89 -17.59
CA HIS A 51 -6.74 -2.53 -17.96
C HIS A 51 -6.98 -1.02 -17.86
N ALA A 52 -6.50 -0.38 -16.79
CA ALA A 52 -6.72 1.05 -16.54
C ALA A 52 -5.46 1.91 -16.78
N GLY A 53 -4.30 1.31 -17.06
CA GLY A 53 -3.05 2.01 -17.36
C GLY A 53 -2.30 2.58 -16.15
N GLY A 54 -2.94 2.66 -14.97
CA GLY A 54 -2.38 3.21 -13.74
C GLY A 54 -1.66 2.20 -12.86
N THR A 55 -1.40 2.61 -11.62
CA THR A 55 -0.81 1.75 -10.58
C THR A 55 -1.48 1.96 -9.23
N TRP A 56 -1.15 1.12 -8.24
CA TRP A 56 -1.67 1.17 -6.88
C TRP A 56 -0.60 1.58 -5.84
N LEU A 57 0.67 1.38 -6.16
CA LEU A 57 1.82 1.80 -5.37
C LEU A 57 2.99 2.04 -6.33
N GLY A 58 3.70 3.15 -6.16
CA GLY A 58 4.85 3.49 -6.98
C GLY A 58 5.77 4.48 -6.31
N VAL A 59 7.02 4.48 -6.79
CA VAL A 59 8.09 5.39 -6.35
C VAL A 59 8.80 5.95 -7.57
N THR A 60 9.12 7.25 -7.52
CA THR A 60 9.92 7.91 -8.56
C THR A 60 11.35 8.21 -8.06
N PRO A 61 12.34 8.37 -8.96
CA PRO A 61 13.70 8.78 -8.58
C PRO A 61 13.75 10.16 -7.88
N GLN A 62 12.73 10.99 -8.06
CA GLN A 62 12.62 12.30 -7.38
C GLN A 62 12.08 12.18 -5.96
N GLY A 63 11.77 10.97 -5.48
CA GLY A 63 11.29 10.72 -4.12
C GLY A 63 9.78 10.79 -3.94
N ARG A 64 8.99 10.98 -5.00
CA ARG A 64 7.53 10.87 -4.89
C ARG A 64 7.12 9.43 -4.66
N VAL A 65 6.25 9.24 -3.68
CA VAL A 65 5.66 7.95 -3.30
C VAL A 65 4.14 8.09 -3.25
N ALA A 66 3.42 7.10 -3.74
CA ALA A 66 1.98 7.02 -3.55
C ALA A 66 1.53 5.58 -3.29
N MET A 67 0.54 5.43 -2.41
CA MET A 67 -0.08 4.15 -2.06
C MET A 67 -1.59 4.30 -2.01
N LEU A 68 -2.30 3.39 -2.66
CA LEU A 68 -3.75 3.44 -2.83
C LEU A 68 -4.42 2.20 -2.25
N THR A 69 -5.51 2.39 -1.51
CA THR A 69 -6.47 1.33 -1.22
C THR A 69 -7.89 1.75 -1.60
N ASN A 70 -8.74 0.78 -1.89
CA ASN A 70 -10.17 1.01 -2.06
C ASN A 70 -10.83 1.15 -0.70
N VAL A 71 -11.90 1.94 -0.59
CA VAL A 71 -12.84 1.83 0.52
C VAL A 71 -13.81 0.69 0.22
N ARG A 72 -14.12 -0.15 1.23
CA ARG A 72 -15.09 -1.24 1.11
C ARG A 72 -16.49 -0.68 1.34
N GLU A 73 -17.35 -0.88 0.34
CA GLU A 73 -18.73 -0.40 0.33
C GLU A 73 -19.65 -1.54 -0.12
N ALA A 74 -20.90 -1.54 0.35
CA ALA A 74 -21.92 -2.51 -0.03
C ALA A 74 -22.20 -2.49 -1.54
N SER A 75 -22.20 -1.31 -2.13
CA SER A 75 -22.34 -1.06 -3.56
C SER A 75 -21.23 -0.14 -4.01
N VAL A 76 -20.48 -0.53 -5.04
CA VAL A 76 -19.44 0.31 -5.63
C VAL A 76 -20.04 1.01 -6.84
N PRO A 77 -20.25 2.34 -6.80
CA PRO A 77 -20.71 3.09 -7.97
C PRO A 77 -19.72 2.91 -9.13
N ASN A 78 -20.26 2.81 -10.32
CA ASN A 78 -19.43 2.81 -11.54
C ASN A 78 -18.89 4.23 -11.73
N ALA A 79 -17.64 4.46 -11.33
CA ALA A 79 -17.01 5.77 -11.40
C ALA A 79 -16.33 5.98 -12.76
N PRO A 80 -16.37 7.21 -13.32
CA PRO A 80 -15.81 7.52 -14.64
C PRO A 80 -14.30 7.28 -14.73
N GLN A 81 -13.56 7.45 -13.62
CA GLN A 81 -12.11 7.39 -13.59
C GLN A 81 -11.59 6.28 -12.69
N SER A 82 -10.44 5.71 -13.09
CA SER A 82 -9.74 4.71 -12.28
C SER A 82 -9.01 5.37 -11.11
N ARG A 83 -9.16 4.82 -9.91
CA ARG A 83 -8.41 5.28 -8.72
C ARG A 83 -6.90 5.24 -8.90
N GLY A 84 -6.38 4.30 -9.73
CA GLY A 84 -4.95 4.22 -10.05
C GLY A 84 -4.40 5.45 -10.78
N GLU A 85 -5.27 6.25 -11.41
CA GLU A 85 -4.92 7.53 -12.00
C GLU A 85 -4.50 8.57 -10.94
N LEU A 86 -5.11 8.56 -9.75
CA LEU A 86 -4.70 9.44 -8.65
C LEU A 86 -3.25 9.18 -8.24
N VAL A 87 -2.82 7.92 -8.24
CA VAL A 87 -1.44 7.54 -7.96
C VAL A 87 -0.50 8.12 -9.01
N THR A 88 -0.80 7.90 -10.30
CA THR A 88 0.06 8.41 -11.38
C THR A 88 0.07 9.93 -11.45
N ARG A 89 -1.06 10.60 -11.18
CA ARG A 89 -1.13 12.07 -11.11
C ARG A 89 -0.24 12.65 -10.01
N TRP A 90 -0.20 12.03 -8.83
CA TRP A 90 0.72 12.45 -7.77
C TRP A 90 2.17 12.22 -8.15
N LEU A 91 2.49 11.03 -8.65
CA LEU A 91 3.87 10.64 -8.97
C LEU A 91 4.51 11.50 -10.08
N GLN A 92 3.72 12.01 -11.01
CA GLN A 92 4.20 12.86 -12.11
C GLN A 92 4.17 14.36 -11.81
N GLY A 93 3.57 14.76 -10.67
CA GLY A 93 3.45 16.17 -10.26
C GLY A 93 4.59 16.59 -9.34
N ASP A 94 4.59 17.88 -9.01
CA ASP A 94 5.54 18.53 -8.08
C ASP A 94 4.84 19.36 -7.00
N THR A 95 3.50 19.37 -7.01
CA THR A 95 2.68 20.14 -6.07
C THR A 95 2.72 19.58 -4.66
N GLU A 96 2.45 20.43 -3.67
CA GLU A 96 2.20 20.01 -2.29
C GLU A 96 0.92 19.20 -2.18
N TRP A 97 0.84 18.34 -1.16
CA TRP A 97 -0.29 17.43 -1.00
C TRP A 97 -1.64 18.13 -0.82
N GLN A 98 -1.69 19.32 -0.19
CA GLN A 98 -2.91 20.11 -0.03
C GLN A 98 -3.45 20.60 -1.37
N ALA A 99 -2.56 21.14 -2.21
CA ALA A 99 -2.93 21.60 -3.54
C ALA A 99 -3.41 20.44 -4.42
N PHE A 100 -2.73 19.29 -4.34
CA PHE A 100 -3.17 18.07 -5.01
C PHE A 100 -4.56 17.64 -4.54
N ALA A 101 -4.79 17.58 -3.22
CA ALA A 101 -6.05 17.17 -2.61
C ALA A 101 -7.22 18.08 -3.02
N HIS A 102 -7.02 19.40 -3.03
CA HIS A 102 -8.03 20.36 -3.52
C HIS A 102 -8.39 20.16 -4.98
N GLY A 103 -7.45 19.70 -5.81
CA GLY A 103 -7.67 19.40 -7.24
C GLY A 103 -8.35 18.07 -7.52
N VAL A 104 -8.61 17.24 -6.50
CA VAL A 104 -9.30 15.94 -6.67
C VAL A 104 -10.80 16.15 -6.72
N GLN A 105 -11.42 15.74 -7.80
CA GLN A 105 -12.89 15.67 -7.96
C GLN A 105 -13.35 14.29 -7.47
N ALA A 106 -13.85 14.21 -6.24
CA ALA A 106 -14.13 12.97 -5.54
C ALA A 106 -15.21 12.10 -6.20
N ASP A 107 -16.18 12.73 -6.86
CA ASP A 107 -17.30 12.12 -7.58
C ASP A 107 -16.88 11.36 -8.85
N LEU A 108 -15.71 11.68 -9.39
CA LEU A 108 -15.14 10.94 -10.51
C LEU A 108 -14.58 9.57 -10.12
N PHE A 109 -14.42 9.27 -8.82
CA PHE A 109 -13.78 8.06 -8.33
C PHE A 109 -14.67 7.28 -7.35
N SER A 110 -14.66 5.96 -7.46
CA SER A 110 -15.15 5.09 -6.38
C SER A 110 -14.35 5.32 -5.09
N GLY A 111 -14.86 4.87 -3.94
CA GLY A 111 -14.23 5.06 -2.64
C GLY A 111 -12.74 4.69 -2.61
N PHE A 112 -11.91 5.62 -2.14
CA PHE A 112 -10.45 5.43 -2.06
C PHE A 112 -9.85 6.00 -0.78
N ASN A 113 -8.71 5.45 -0.41
CA ASN A 113 -7.71 6.05 0.46
C ASN A 113 -6.41 6.19 -0.35
N LEU A 114 -5.75 7.31 -0.21
CA LEU A 114 -4.47 7.58 -0.87
C LEU A 114 -3.48 8.14 0.15
N VAL A 115 -2.32 7.50 0.27
CA VAL A 115 -1.17 8.03 0.98
C VAL A 115 -0.24 8.66 -0.04
N LEU A 116 0.11 9.90 0.22
CA LEU A 116 0.99 10.73 -0.59
C LEU A 116 2.28 10.98 0.18
N GLY A 117 3.42 10.77 -0.46
CA GLY A 117 4.73 10.99 0.13
C GLY A 117 5.68 11.73 -0.79
N ASP A 118 6.54 12.52 -0.18
CA ASP A 118 7.69 13.16 -0.81
C ASP A 118 8.91 12.93 0.10
N LEU A 119 9.77 11.99 -0.27
CA LEU A 119 10.96 11.63 0.50
C LEU A 119 11.97 12.79 0.56
N ALA A 120 12.06 13.60 -0.51
CA ALA A 120 13.00 14.72 -0.56
C ALA A 120 12.60 15.85 0.40
N ARG A 121 11.28 16.07 0.57
CA ARG A 121 10.74 17.08 1.50
C ARG A 121 10.45 16.53 2.89
N GLY A 122 10.42 15.21 3.05
CA GLY A 122 9.98 14.55 4.29
C GLY A 122 8.48 14.73 4.56
N GLU A 123 7.69 15.04 3.55
CA GLU A 123 6.27 15.35 3.67
C GLU A 123 5.40 14.14 3.35
N TRP A 124 4.40 13.91 4.21
CA TRP A 124 3.48 12.80 4.06
C TRP A 124 2.06 13.22 4.40
N ALA A 125 1.10 12.67 3.68
CA ALA A 125 -0.31 12.87 3.96
C ALA A 125 -1.15 11.64 3.60
N TRP A 126 -2.29 11.50 4.25
CA TRP A 126 -3.36 10.61 3.86
C TRP A 126 -4.56 11.44 3.44
N ILE A 127 -5.21 11.05 2.33
CA ILE A 127 -6.47 11.62 1.85
C ILE A 127 -7.47 10.53 1.49
N SER A 128 -8.76 10.84 1.59
CA SER A 128 -9.87 9.94 1.21
C SER A 128 -11.06 10.73 0.68
N ASN A 129 -11.81 10.14 -0.25
CA ASN A 129 -13.11 10.68 -0.68
C ASN A 129 -14.29 10.08 0.11
N ARG A 130 -14.02 9.41 1.22
CA ARG A 130 -15.06 8.91 2.13
C ARG A 130 -14.82 9.39 3.55
N ARG A 131 -15.88 9.94 4.14
CA ARG A 131 -15.95 10.17 5.58
C ARG A 131 -16.40 8.87 6.22
N THR A 132 -15.58 8.27 7.05
CA THR A 132 -15.96 7.11 7.87
C THR A 132 -16.17 7.61 9.30
N GLY A 133 -16.92 6.87 10.13
CA GLY A 133 -17.16 7.28 11.54
C GLY A 133 -15.90 7.45 12.40
N ALA A 134 -14.71 7.21 11.83
CA ALA A 134 -13.40 7.60 12.36
C ALA A 134 -13.02 9.06 12.03
N ASP A 135 -13.91 9.87 11.47
CA ASP A 135 -13.73 11.32 11.25
C ASP A 135 -13.63 12.11 12.58
N THR A 136 -13.66 11.41 13.71
CA THR A 136 -13.21 11.89 15.01
C THR A 136 -11.69 11.87 15.18
N LEU A 137 -10.93 11.49 14.14
CA LEU A 137 -9.47 11.64 14.18
C LEU A 137 -9.14 13.13 14.28
N PRO A 138 -8.44 13.56 15.34
CA PRO A 138 -8.05 14.95 15.48
C PRO A 138 -7.23 15.38 14.26
N CYS A 139 -7.46 16.59 13.76
CA CYS A 139 -6.73 17.20 12.65
C CYS A 139 -7.04 16.64 11.24
N THR A 140 -8.26 16.16 10.97
CA THR A 140 -8.68 15.88 9.60
C THR A 140 -9.28 17.13 8.96
N ASP A 141 -8.65 17.63 7.90
CA ASP A 141 -9.12 18.79 7.16
C ASP A 141 -10.04 18.38 6.01
N THR A 142 -11.03 19.23 5.71
CA THR A 142 -11.80 19.11 4.47
C THR A 142 -11.09 19.91 3.39
N LEU A 143 -10.62 19.22 2.34
CA LEU A 143 -9.84 19.77 1.25
C LEU A 143 -10.64 19.63 -0.06
N GLY A 144 -11.47 20.63 -0.35
CA GLY A 144 -12.41 20.54 -1.47
C GLY A 144 -13.41 19.39 -1.27
N SER A 145 -13.36 18.37 -2.13
CA SER A 145 -14.27 17.21 -2.11
C SER A 145 -13.70 15.99 -1.37
N VAL A 146 -12.50 16.08 -0.80
CA VAL A 146 -11.85 15.01 -0.03
C VAL A 146 -11.56 15.46 1.40
N VAL A 147 -11.32 14.51 2.28
CA VAL A 147 -10.79 14.73 3.63
C VAL A 147 -9.34 14.27 3.68
N GLY A 148 -8.51 14.88 4.52
CA GLY A 148 -7.11 14.47 4.65
C GLY A 148 -6.41 15.09 5.85
N ARG A 149 -5.23 14.55 6.15
CA ARG A 149 -4.35 15.07 7.20
C ARG A 149 -2.89 14.78 6.89
N PRO A 150 -1.95 15.62 7.39
CA PRO A 150 -0.54 15.28 7.35
C PRO A 150 -0.25 14.04 8.22
N LEU A 151 0.83 13.34 7.87
CA LEU A 151 1.33 12.20 8.64
C LEU A 151 2.74 12.51 9.14
N GLY A 152 2.94 12.43 10.45
CA GLY A 152 4.25 12.55 11.08
C GLY A 152 5.01 11.22 11.11
N ALA A 153 6.13 11.21 11.82
CA ALA A 153 6.88 9.98 12.09
C ALA A 153 6.01 9.00 12.88
N GLY A 154 6.04 7.72 12.49
CA GLY A 154 5.25 6.68 13.15
C GLY A 154 4.95 5.48 12.26
N VAL A 155 4.22 4.52 12.81
CA VAL A 155 3.75 3.31 12.13
C VAL A 155 2.25 3.40 11.89
N TYR A 156 1.85 3.16 10.66
CA TYR A 156 0.48 3.28 10.18
C TYR A 156 0.00 1.99 9.51
N GLY A 157 -1.30 1.75 9.59
CA GLY A 157 -1.97 0.64 8.92
C GLY A 157 -3.13 1.12 8.06
N LEU A 158 -3.24 0.61 6.84
CA LEU A 158 -4.30 1.00 5.91
C LEU A 158 -4.84 -0.23 5.17
N SER A 159 -6.15 -0.37 5.19
CA SER A 159 -6.83 -1.36 4.36
C SER A 159 -8.03 -0.71 3.65
N ASN A 160 -9.23 -1.21 3.85
CA ASN A 160 -10.40 -0.82 3.07
C ASN A 160 -11.43 -0.01 3.87
N ALA A 161 -10.98 0.63 4.94
CA ALA A 161 -11.67 1.66 5.72
C ALA A 161 -10.71 2.85 5.87
N ALA A 162 -10.95 3.78 6.81
CA ALA A 162 -10.03 4.88 7.07
C ALA A 162 -8.65 4.39 7.56
N LEU A 163 -7.68 5.30 7.51
CA LEU A 163 -6.34 5.06 8.05
C LEU A 163 -6.42 4.61 9.52
N ASP A 164 -5.63 3.60 9.85
CA ASP A 164 -5.55 2.98 11.19
C ASP A 164 -6.85 2.36 11.72
N THR A 165 -7.86 2.15 10.87
CA THR A 165 -9.04 1.37 11.29
C THR A 165 -8.60 -0.03 11.74
N PRO A 166 -8.93 -0.45 12.99
CA PRO A 166 -8.35 -1.63 13.61
C PRO A 166 -8.99 -2.95 13.14
N TRP A 167 -9.05 -3.16 11.82
CA TRP A 167 -9.45 -4.46 11.30
C TRP A 167 -8.38 -5.50 11.63
N PRO A 168 -8.77 -6.76 11.92
CA PRO A 168 -7.83 -7.79 12.38
C PRO A 168 -6.58 -7.94 11.51
N LYS A 169 -6.74 -7.90 10.18
CA LYS A 169 -5.61 -7.97 9.25
C LYS A 169 -4.70 -6.73 9.29
N THR A 170 -5.30 -5.54 9.49
CA THR A 170 -4.55 -4.28 9.60
C THR A 170 -3.74 -4.26 10.88
N VAL A 171 -4.35 -4.67 12.00
CA VAL A 171 -3.68 -4.76 13.31
C VAL A 171 -2.49 -5.71 13.23
N ARG A 172 -2.67 -6.94 12.71
CA ARG A 172 -1.58 -7.93 12.59
C ARG A 172 -0.39 -7.42 11.77
N LEU A 173 -0.66 -6.78 10.62
CA LEU A 173 0.44 -6.29 9.79
C LEU A 173 1.11 -5.07 10.42
N LYS A 174 0.33 -4.19 11.07
CA LYS A 174 0.86 -3.03 11.80
C LYS A 174 1.72 -3.46 12.99
N GLU A 175 1.31 -4.47 13.76
CA GLU A 175 2.09 -5.06 14.83
C GLU A 175 3.42 -5.66 14.32
N ALA A 176 3.41 -6.37 13.21
CA ALA A 176 4.63 -6.87 12.58
C ALA A 176 5.56 -5.72 12.15
N MET A 177 5.02 -4.64 11.58
CA MET A 177 5.80 -3.45 11.25
C MET A 177 6.38 -2.77 12.50
N GLN A 178 5.58 -2.61 13.56
CA GLN A 178 6.02 -2.04 14.83
C GLN A 178 7.15 -2.88 15.44
N SER A 179 7.01 -4.21 15.43
CA SER A 179 8.07 -5.10 15.92
C SER A 179 9.38 -4.93 15.16
N VAL A 180 9.34 -4.68 13.83
CA VAL A 180 10.54 -4.38 13.04
C VAL A 180 11.14 -3.04 13.43
N VAL A 181 10.32 -2.02 13.67
CA VAL A 181 10.75 -0.70 14.11
C VAL A 181 11.41 -0.77 15.50
N ASP A 182 10.82 -1.52 16.44
CA ASP A 182 11.28 -1.62 17.83
C ASP A 182 12.59 -2.41 17.98
N GLN A 183 12.86 -3.36 17.08
CA GLN A 183 14.06 -4.20 17.13
C GLN A 183 15.36 -3.47 16.79
N SER A 184 15.30 -2.15 16.53
CA SER A 184 16.44 -1.27 16.22
C SER A 184 17.47 -1.83 15.24
N ILE A 185 17.52 -1.29 14.14
CA ILE A 185 18.46 -0.92 13.07
C ILE A 185 19.71 -1.75 12.83
N SER A 186 20.41 -2.26 13.81
CA SER A 186 21.52 -3.18 13.59
C SER A 186 21.08 -4.50 12.93
N ALA A 187 19.79 -4.84 13.05
CA ALA A 187 19.16 -6.00 12.44
C ALA A 187 18.57 -5.73 11.04
N LEU A 188 18.41 -4.49 10.60
CA LEU A 188 17.85 -4.19 9.26
C LEU A 188 18.75 -4.65 8.10
N ALA A 189 20.00 -5.00 8.35
CA ALA A 189 20.89 -5.50 7.29
C ALA A 189 20.36 -6.74 6.56
N SER A 190 19.52 -7.60 7.19
CA SER A 190 18.95 -8.79 6.51
C SER A 190 17.61 -9.30 7.05
N GLU A 191 17.24 -9.05 8.31
CA GLU A 191 16.17 -9.80 9.00
C GLU A 191 14.79 -9.13 9.00
N TRP A 192 14.68 -7.83 8.67
CA TRP A 192 13.41 -7.09 8.69
C TRP A 192 12.34 -7.63 7.69
N ARG A 193 12.79 -8.27 6.61
CA ARG A 193 11.92 -8.79 5.56
C ARG A 193 11.07 -9.95 6.04
N LYS A 194 11.66 -10.86 6.79
CA LYS A 194 11.04 -12.12 7.19
C LYS A 194 9.76 -11.95 8.01
N PRO A 195 9.72 -11.16 9.09
CA PRO A 195 8.49 -10.95 9.86
C PRO A 195 7.41 -10.25 9.03
N LEU A 196 7.75 -9.26 8.21
CA LEU A 196 6.80 -8.56 7.36
C LEU A 196 6.23 -9.46 6.26
N LEU A 197 7.08 -10.22 5.57
CA LEU A 197 6.65 -11.17 4.55
C LEU A 197 5.78 -12.28 5.18
N SER A 198 6.15 -12.79 6.34
CA SER A 198 5.34 -13.77 7.08
C SER A 198 3.95 -13.23 7.41
N ALA A 199 3.86 -11.97 7.85
CA ALA A 199 2.59 -11.32 8.14
C ALA A 199 1.74 -11.08 6.88
N LEU A 200 2.37 -10.70 5.76
CA LEU A 200 1.68 -10.55 4.46
C LEU A 200 1.14 -11.87 3.92
N LEU A 201 1.83 -12.98 4.18
CA LEU A 201 1.45 -14.33 3.71
C LEU A 201 0.49 -15.05 4.69
N ASP A 202 0.11 -14.43 5.79
CA ASP A 202 -0.81 -15.03 6.78
C ASP A 202 -2.21 -15.18 6.19
N ARG A 203 -2.69 -16.43 6.09
CA ARG A 203 -4.01 -16.81 5.57
C ARG A 203 -5.06 -17.00 6.64
N ARG A 204 -4.75 -16.75 7.90
CA ARG A 204 -5.71 -16.90 9.00
C ARG A 204 -6.77 -15.82 8.90
N GLN A 205 -8.01 -16.24 8.72
CA GLN A 205 -9.17 -15.37 8.74
C GLN A 205 -9.44 -14.89 10.18
N ALA A 206 -10.17 -13.79 10.31
CA ALA A 206 -10.61 -13.29 11.60
C ALA A 206 -11.76 -14.16 12.16
N ALA A 207 -11.91 -14.15 13.48
CA ALA A 207 -13.10 -14.71 14.13
C ALA A 207 -14.35 -13.95 13.68
N ALA A 208 -15.49 -14.61 13.65
CA ALA A 208 -16.74 -14.04 13.13
C ALA A 208 -17.16 -12.75 13.86
N GLU A 209 -16.88 -12.66 15.14
CA GLU A 209 -17.22 -11.52 16.01
C GLU A 209 -16.33 -10.29 15.74
N ALA A 210 -15.12 -10.52 15.19
CA ALA A 210 -14.16 -9.46 14.87
C ALA A 210 -14.28 -8.94 13.43
N LEU A 211 -15.23 -9.47 12.65
CA LEU A 211 -15.43 -9.01 11.28
C LEU A 211 -16.09 -7.64 11.24
N PRO A 212 -15.63 -6.73 10.35
CA PRO A 212 -16.26 -5.44 10.18
C PRO A 212 -17.69 -5.59 9.62
N THR A 213 -18.48 -4.53 9.80
CA THR A 213 -19.80 -4.38 9.19
C THR A 213 -19.74 -3.24 8.19
N THR A 214 -19.44 -3.55 6.91
CA THR A 214 -19.32 -2.55 5.84
C THR A 214 -20.53 -2.53 4.91
N GLY A 215 -21.52 -3.37 5.18
CA GLY A 215 -22.66 -3.61 4.28
C GLY A 215 -22.38 -4.67 3.21
N ALA A 216 -21.14 -5.17 3.09
CA ALA A 216 -20.83 -6.31 2.25
C ALA A 216 -21.41 -7.62 2.85
N PRO A 217 -21.74 -8.62 2.03
CA PRO A 217 -22.18 -9.92 2.53
C PRO A 217 -21.19 -10.54 3.52
N ARG A 218 -21.69 -11.15 4.59
CA ARG A 218 -20.86 -11.70 5.68
C ARG A 218 -19.79 -12.69 5.18
N VAL A 219 -20.11 -13.50 4.16
CA VAL A 219 -19.17 -14.42 3.53
C VAL A 219 -17.99 -13.69 2.86
N TRP A 220 -18.22 -12.48 2.37
CA TRP A 220 -17.15 -11.65 1.81
C TRP A 220 -16.29 -11.05 2.90
N GLU A 221 -16.91 -10.53 3.97
CA GLU A 221 -16.16 -10.02 5.13
C GLU A 221 -15.21 -11.09 5.67
N GLN A 222 -15.70 -12.33 5.78
CA GLN A 222 -14.90 -13.47 6.21
C GLN A 222 -13.74 -13.76 5.24
N ALA A 223 -14.02 -13.90 3.94
CA ALA A 223 -13.02 -14.24 2.93
C ALA A 223 -11.92 -13.15 2.82
N LEU A 224 -12.27 -11.89 3.06
CA LEU A 224 -11.37 -10.72 2.93
C LEU A 224 -10.70 -10.33 4.26
N SER A 225 -10.85 -11.12 5.32
CA SER A 225 -10.39 -10.79 6.68
C SER A 225 -8.94 -11.19 6.95
N SER A 226 -8.34 -12.06 6.13
CA SER A 226 -6.94 -12.44 6.25
C SER A 226 -6.01 -11.41 5.57
N PRO A 227 -4.75 -11.26 6.01
CA PRO A 227 -3.74 -10.51 5.28
C PRO A 227 -3.53 -11.03 3.86
N PHE A 228 -3.36 -12.34 3.69
CA PHE A 228 -3.33 -13.01 2.38
C PHE A 228 -4.72 -13.49 2.01
N VAL A 229 -5.32 -12.85 1.02
CA VAL A 229 -6.69 -13.15 0.60
C VAL A 229 -6.71 -14.28 -0.43
N ASP A 230 -7.65 -15.22 -0.22
CA ASP A 230 -7.92 -16.34 -1.11
C ASP A 230 -9.43 -16.56 -1.20
N PHE A 231 -10.05 -15.92 -2.18
CA PHE A 231 -11.50 -16.00 -2.40
C PHE A 231 -11.80 -16.65 -3.75
N ALA A 232 -11.63 -17.96 -3.79
CA ALA A 232 -11.70 -18.76 -5.01
C ALA A 232 -13.06 -18.61 -5.74
N ALA A 233 -14.17 -18.64 -5.01
CA ALA A 233 -15.52 -18.51 -5.57
C ALA A 233 -15.74 -17.19 -6.37
N ARG A 234 -14.89 -16.19 -6.17
CA ARG A 234 -14.94 -14.90 -6.88
C ARG A 234 -13.75 -14.67 -7.80
N ARG A 235 -12.87 -15.66 -7.95
CA ARG A 235 -11.60 -15.49 -8.68
C ARG A 235 -10.84 -14.23 -8.23
N TYR A 236 -10.80 -14.04 -6.90
CA TYR A 236 -10.26 -12.84 -6.26
C TYR A 236 -9.26 -13.24 -5.17
N GLY A 237 -8.16 -12.51 -5.06
CA GLY A 237 -7.16 -12.79 -4.02
C GLY A 237 -5.92 -11.92 -4.11
N THR A 238 -4.98 -12.17 -3.21
CA THR A 238 -3.69 -11.49 -3.19
C THR A 238 -2.89 -11.87 -4.44
N ARG A 239 -2.61 -10.88 -5.27
CA ARG A 239 -1.86 -10.99 -6.54
C ARG A 239 -0.37 -10.80 -6.34
N SER A 240 0.00 -9.87 -5.46
CA SER A 240 1.40 -9.65 -5.10
C SER A 240 1.54 -9.17 -3.67
N SER A 241 2.72 -9.47 -3.09
CA SER A 241 3.21 -8.92 -1.83
C SER A 241 4.43 -8.07 -2.12
N LEU A 242 4.50 -6.87 -1.55
CA LEU A 242 5.55 -5.89 -1.81
C LEU A 242 6.17 -5.43 -0.50
N LEU A 243 7.49 -5.36 -0.47
CA LEU A 243 8.26 -4.68 0.57
C LEU A 243 9.02 -3.51 -0.06
N VAL A 244 9.05 -2.38 0.63
CA VAL A 244 9.83 -1.20 0.24
C VAL A 244 10.65 -0.73 1.44
N CYS A 245 11.90 -0.40 1.18
CA CYS A 245 12.79 0.22 2.15
C CYS A 245 13.51 1.39 1.48
N ALA A 246 13.35 2.60 2.01
CA ALA A 246 14.09 3.76 1.59
C ALA A 246 15.25 4.02 2.54
N SER A 247 16.40 4.39 1.99
CA SER A 247 17.53 5.00 2.66
C SER A 247 17.73 6.44 2.15
N ALA A 248 18.81 7.10 2.55
CA ALA A 248 19.15 8.42 2.05
C ALA A 248 19.42 8.43 0.52
N ASP A 249 19.99 7.36 0.00
CA ASP A 249 20.52 7.33 -1.37
C ASP A 249 19.71 6.45 -2.32
N GLU A 250 18.91 5.53 -1.78
CA GLU A 250 18.26 4.51 -2.59
C GLU A 250 16.90 4.10 -2.01
N VAL A 251 15.97 3.75 -2.89
CA VAL A 251 14.76 3.00 -2.52
C VAL A 251 14.82 1.61 -3.11
N GLN A 252 14.77 0.62 -2.23
CA GLN A 252 14.69 -0.79 -2.59
C GLN A 252 13.24 -1.26 -2.57
N MET A 253 12.80 -1.91 -3.64
CA MET A 253 11.48 -2.49 -3.77
C MET A 253 11.59 -3.98 -4.11
N GLU A 254 10.87 -4.81 -3.39
CA GLU A 254 10.88 -6.27 -3.54
C GLU A 254 9.45 -6.79 -3.68
N GLU A 255 9.13 -7.44 -4.78
CA GLU A 255 7.80 -7.99 -5.06
C GLU A 255 7.81 -9.50 -5.21
N TRP A 256 6.85 -10.16 -4.59
CA TRP A 256 6.47 -11.55 -4.81
C TRP A 256 5.13 -11.59 -5.53
N THR A 257 5.12 -11.95 -6.81
CA THR A 257 3.89 -12.15 -7.59
C THR A 257 3.39 -13.58 -7.38
N HIS A 258 2.13 -13.74 -7.00
CA HIS A 258 1.51 -15.01 -6.64
C HIS A 258 0.64 -15.54 -7.78
N GLU A 259 1.07 -16.65 -8.38
CA GLU A 259 0.34 -17.32 -9.46
C GLU A 259 -0.46 -18.51 -8.90
N ARG A 260 -1.62 -18.72 -9.45
CA ARG A 260 -2.49 -19.86 -9.14
C ARG A 260 -2.72 -20.71 -10.39
N THR A 261 -2.41 -22.00 -10.30
CA THR A 261 -2.46 -22.91 -11.47
C THR A 261 -3.70 -23.74 -11.58
N ALA A 262 -4.42 -23.93 -10.49
CA ALA A 262 -5.61 -24.78 -10.52
C ALA A 262 -6.84 -24.00 -10.98
N PRO A 263 -7.67 -24.57 -11.87
CA PRO A 263 -8.99 -24.03 -12.17
C PRO A 263 -9.88 -24.00 -10.91
N PRO A 264 -10.92 -23.15 -10.87
CA PRO A 264 -11.84 -23.05 -9.73
C PRO A 264 -12.43 -24.37 -9.25
N GLU A 265 -12.62 -25.32 -10.14
CA GLU A 265 -13.17 -26.65 -9.87
C GLU A 265 -12.23 -27.54 -9.02
N ALA A 266 -10.95 -27.22 -8.95
CA ALA A 266 -9.96 -27.94 -8.17
C ALA A 266 -9.74 -27.35 -6.76
N VAL A 267 -10.63 -26.47 -6.28
CA VAL A 267 -10.55 -25.92 -4.93
C VAL A 267 -10.81 -27.04 -3.93
N SER A 268 -9.79 -27.34 -3.10
CA SER A 268 -9.91 -28.32 -2.03
C SER A 268 -11.08 -28.03 -1.08
N ASP A 269 -11.53 -29.02 -0.32
CA ASP A 269 -12.58 -28.89 0.72
C ASP A 269 -12.30 -27.77 1.73
N THR A 270 -11.05 -27.28 1.81
CA THR A 270 -10.64 -26.15 2.65
C THR A 270 -11.00 -24.78 2.07
N GLY A 271 -11.56 -24.71 0.86
CA GLY A 271 -11.87 -23.46 0.16
C GLY A 271 -10.64 -22.63 -0.25
N ARG A 272 -9.44 -23.19 -0.09
CA ARG A 272 -8.16 -22.53 -0.40
C ARG A 272 -7.68 -22.89 -1.80
N TRP A 273 -7.33 -21.88 -2.55
CA TRP A 273 -6.73 -22.07 -3.86
C TRP A 273 -5.21 -22.30 -3.70
N PRO A 274 -4.68 -23.44 -4.19
CA PRO A 274 -3.25 -23.70 -4.08
C PRO A 274 -2.46 -22.64 -4.85
N LEU A 275 -1.39 -22.13 -4.23
CA LEU A 275 -0.38 -21.35 -4.94
C LEU A 275 0.48 -22.31 -5.76
N ALA A 276 0.57 -22.03 -7.04
CA ALA A 276 1.46 -22.78 -7.91
C ALA A 276 2.89 -22.30 -7.80
N ARG A 277 3.07 -20.99 -7.81
CA ARG A 277 4.37 -20.34 -7.86
C ARG A 277 4.29 -18.93 -7.33
N SER A 278 5.37 -18.47 -6.68
CA SER A 278 5.62 -17.05 -6.45
C SER A 278 6.90 -16.66 -7.20
N THR A 279 6.78 -15.63 -8.03
CA THR A 279 7.91 -15.04 -8.75
C THR A 279 8.42 -13.85 -7.97
N TYR A 280 9.73 -13.79 -7.75
CA TYR A 280 10.38 -12.70 -7.02
C TYR A 280 11.03 -11.70 -7.97
N ARG A 281 10.90 -10.41 -7.67
CA ARG A 281 11.57 -9.30 -8.34
C ARG A 281 12.13 -8.33 -7.32
N ARG A 282 13.31 -7.77 -7.61
CA ARG A 282 13.92 -6.70 -6.83
C ARG A 282 14.30 -5.56 -7.75
N MET A 283 13.98 -4.34 -7.34
CA MET A 283 14.34 -3.10 -8.02
C MET A 283 15.00 -2.16 -7.01
N CYS A 284 16.03 -1.44 -7.45
CA CYS A 284 16.67 -0.38 -6.71
C CYS A 284 16.55 0.93 -7.50
N ILE A 285 16.21 1.99 -6.81
CA ILE A 285 16.01 3.32 -7.37
C ILE A 285 17.03 4.24 -6.69
N SER A 286 18.00 4.73 -7.44
CA SER A 286 18.88 5.79 -6.95
C SER A 286 18.10 7.10 -6.83
N MET A 287 18.22 7.77 -5.69
CA MET A 287 17.48 8.99 -5.41
C MET A 287 18.23 10.19 -5.96
N CYS A 288 17.63 10.92 -6.90
CA CYS A 288 18.19 12.12 -7.47
C CYS A 288 17.90 13.32 -6.54
N GLY A 289 18.96 13.94 -5.98
CA GLY A 289 18.84 15.24 -5.29
C GLY A 289 18.38 15.19 -3.84
N MET A 290 18.45 14.07 -3.17
CA MET A 290 18.33 14.04 -1.71
C MET A 290 19.55 14.74 -1.09
N PRO A 291 19.40 15.68 -0.13
CA PRO A 291 20.54 16.24 0.58
C PRO A 291 21.27 15.10 1.29
N ALA A 292 22.59 15.01 1.09
CA ALA A 292 23.43 14.07 1.81
C ALA A 292 23.16 14.21 3.30
N SER A 293 22.82 13.12 3.99
CA SER A 293 22.64 13.14 5.44
C SER A 293 23.95 13.63 6.07
N SER A 294 23.89 14.79 6.71
CA SER A 294 25.01 15.32 7.50
C SER A 294 25.16 14.47 8.76
N ASN A 295 25.75 13.29 8.63
CA ASN A 295 26.16 12.48 9.75
C ASN A 295 27.55 11.92 9.50
N GLY A 296 28.50 12.44 10.27
CA GLY A 296 29.79 11.82 10.49
C GLY A 296 30.99 12.71 10.18
N SER A 297 31.29 13.65 11.07
CA SER A 297 32.67 14.09 11.20
C SER A 297 33.56 12.87 11.44
N PRO A 298 34.66 12.69 10.73
CA PRO A 298 35.63 11.68 11.09
C PRO A 298 36.28 12.07 12.41
N LEU A 299 36.07 11.27 13.45
CA LEU A 299 36.94 11.32 14.62
C LEU A 299 38.32 10.86 14.19
N THR A 300 39.24 11.83 14.07
CA THR A 300 40.67 11.59 14.01
C THR A 300 41.14 11.17 15.41
N VAL A 301 41.71 10.01 15.57
CA VAL A 301 42.79 9.69 16.51
C VAL A 301 43.80 8.85 15.75
#